data_171396a0d8adfca62c79f158671e5253
#
_entry.id   171396a0d8adfca62c79f158671e5253
#
_cell.length_a   1.000
_cell.length_b   1.000
_cell.length_c   1.000
_cell.angle_alpha   90.00
_cell.angle_beta   90.00
_cell.angle_gamma   90.00
#
_symmetry.space_group_name_H-M   'P 1'
#
loop_
_entity.id
_entity.type
_entity.pdbx_description
1 polymer ?
#
loop_
_entity_poly.entity_id
_entity_poly.type
_entity_poly.pdbx_seq_one_letter_code
_entity_poly.pdbx_strand_id
1 'polypeptide(L)'
;MPRPTKLTFVNGKRRLVDYATRQDEYTNYNKDRWKYQRELKQFYNSVAWRQLSKQVLNESFYVCKRCGEDATLADHIVPIKVDWEKRLDKANIQPLCEACHAVKTQEDKRNFNL
;
A
#
# COMPACT_ATOMS: atom_id res chain seq x y z
N MET A 1 -21.42 14.83 7.35
CA MET A 1 -21.80 14.91 7.73
C MET A 1 -21.78 15.24 8.14
N PRO A 2 -22.08 15.16 8.60
CA PRO A 2 -22.47 15.40 9.23
C PRO A 2 -22.96 15.24 9.73
N ARG A 3 -23.21 14.96 9.92
CA ARG A 3 -23.92 14.77 10.43
C ARG A 3 -24.37 14.86 10.85
N PRO A 4 -24.53 15.44 9.76
CA PRO A 4 -25.00 15.88 10.76
C PRO A 4 -24.84 15.16 11.67
N THR A 5 -24.70 16.00 12.12
CA THR A 5 -25.11 15.14 13.13
C THR A 5 -25.85 14.01 12.57
N LYS A 6 -25.25 12.95 12.60
CA LYS A 6 -25.97 11.77 12.27
C LYS A 6 -26.79 11.42 13.47
N LEU A 7 -28.07 11.53 13.33
CA LEU A 7 -28.93 11.32 14.46
C LEU A 7 -29.45 9.92 14.48
N THR A 8 -29.24 9.26 15.58
CA THR A 8 -29.79 7.95 15.83
C THR A 8 -30.97 8.08 16.76
N PHE A 9 -32.07 7.43 16.42
CA PHE A 9 -33.26 7.45 17.24
C PHE A 9 -33.35 6.17 18.05
N VAL A 10 -33.47 6.34 19.37
CA VAL A 10 -33.68 5.22 20.25
C VAL A 10 -34.88 5.62 21.13
N ASN A 11 -35.93 4.84 21.08
CA ASN A 11 -37.18 5.16 21.79
C ASN A 11 -37.72 6.54 21.41
N GLY A 12 -37.56 6.89 20.12
CA GLY A 12 -38.03 8.17 19.62
C GLY A 12 -37.13 9.34 19.95
N LYS A 13 -36.02 9.12 20.60
CA LYS A 13 -35.10 10.19 20.97
C LYS A 13 -33.80 10.07 20.21
N ARG A 14 -33.22 11.21 19.93
CA ARG A 14 -31.92 11.25 19.24
C ARG A 14 -30.81 10.87 20.19
N ARG A 15 -29.87 10.13 19.64
CA ARG A 15 -28.67 9.69 20.37
C ARG A 15 -27.47 10.26 19.70
N LEU A 16 -26.79 11.18 20.35
CA LEU A 16 -25.56 11.76 19.79
C LEU A 16 -24.31 10.99 20.16
N VAL A 17 -24.45 10.14 21.16
CA VAL A 17 -23.29 9.34 21.63
C VAL A 17 -22.72 8.46 20.51
N ASP A 18 -23.59 7.83 19.75
CA ASP A 18 -23.14 6.96 18.66
C ASP A 18 -22.38 7.74 17.59
N TYR A 19 -22.82 8.96 17.32
CA TYR A 19 -22.14 9.80 16.36
C TYR A 19 -20.73 10.16 16.83
N ALA A 20 -20.58 10.53 18.08
CA ALA A 20 -19.29 10.87 18.66
C ALA A 20 -18.33 9.68 18.60
N THR A 21 -18.83 8.48 18.90
CA THR A 21 -18.01 7.26 18.83
C THR A 21 -17.54 7.00 17.43
N ARG A 22 -18.40 7.14 16.44
CA ARG A 22 -18.03 6.97 15.04
C ARG A 22 -16.99 7.99 14.61
N GLN A 23 -17.14 9.22 15.08
CA GLN A 23 -16.21 10.27 14.73
C GLN A 23 -14.81 9.94 15.24
N ASP A 24 -14.71 9.43 16.45
CA ASP A 24 -13.43 9.03 17.03
C ASP A 24 -12.80 7.88 16.25
N GLU A 25 -13.58 6.86 15.91
CA GLU A 25 -13.12 5.73 15.12
C GLU A 25 -12.62 6.18 13.75
N TYR A 26 -13.37 7.05 13.10
CA TYR A 26 -13.00 7.56 11.79
C TYR A 26 -11.70 8.36 11.85
N THR A 27 -11.55 9.19 12.88
CA THR A 27 -10.33 9.97 13.07
C THR A 27 -9.12 9.07 13.29
N ASN A 28 -9.27 8.04 14.12
CA ASN A 28 -8.18 7.09 14.38
C ASN A 28 -7.79 6.33 13.13
N TYR A 29 -8.78 5.87 12.35
CA TYR A 29 -8.52 5.21 11.08
C TYR A 29 -7.72 6.10 10.13
N ASN A 30 -8.08 7.38 10.02
CA ASN A 30 -7.39 8.32 9.16
C ASN A 30 -5.96 8.57 9.61
N LYS A 31 -5.71 8.67 10.91
CA LYS A 31 -4.37 8.84 11.44
C LYS A 31 -3.47 7.67 11.08
N ASP A 32 -3.96 6.45 11.22
CA ASP A 32 -3.21 5.25 10.90
C ASP A 32 -2.91 5.19 9.40
N ARG A 33 -3.89 5.51 8.57
CA ARG A 33 -3.73 5.55 7.13
C ARG A 33 -2.68 6.57 6.70
N TRP A 34 -2.72 7.78 7.26
CA TRP A 34 -1.75 8.83 6.97
C TRP A 34 -0.35 8.44 7.41
N LYS A 35 -0.23 7.81 8.56
CA LYS A 35 1.05 7.33 9.06
C LYS A 35 1.65 6.30 8.12
N TYR A 36 0.87 5.33 7.70
CA TYR A 36 1.33 4.31 6.77
C TYR A 36 1.78 4.91 5.45
N GLN A 37 1.02 5.83 4.91
CA GLN A 37 1.37 6.48 3.65
C GLN A 37 2.66 7.29 3.75
N ARG A 38 2.88 7.97 4.87
CA ARG A 38 4.12 8.69 5.11
C ARG A 38 5.31 7.73 5.18
N GLU A 39 5.17 6.65 5.90
CA GLU A 39 6.23 5.66 6.02
C GLU A 39 6.56 5.03 4.68
N LEU A 40 5.54 4.75 3.89
CA LEU A 40 5.72 4.20 2.56
C LEU A 40 6.47 5.17 1.64
N LYS A 41 6.08 6.43 1.67
CA LYS A 41 6.75 7.46 0.88
C LYS A 41 8.21 7.63 1.32
N GLN A 42 8.47 7.65 2.61
CA GLN A 42 9.82 7.73 3.14
C GLN A 42 10.65 6.54 2.69
N PHE A 43 10.07 5.36 2.71
CA PHE A 43 10.75 4.17 2.26
C PHE A 43 11.16 4.28 0.78
N TYR A 44 10.22 4.64 -0.09
CA TYR A 44 10.50 4.73 -1.53
C TYR A 44 11.47 5.86 -1.87
N ASN A 45 11.60 6.86 -1.02
CA ASN A 45 12.58 7.93 -1.18
C ASN A 45 13.90 7.64 -0.50
N SER A 46 14.03 6.52 0.22
CA SER A 46 15.25 6.21 0.95
C SER A 46 16.38 5.81 0.03
N VAL A 47 17.59 6.06 0.49
CA VAL A 47 18.80 5.63 -0.24
C VAL A 47 18.84 4.12 -0.33
N ALA A 48 18.47 3.43 0.74
CA ALA A 48 18.48 1.97 0.78
C ALA A 48 17.60 1.37 -0.34
N TRP A 49 16.40 1.87 -0.50
CA TRP A 49 15.51 1.38 -1.55
C TRP A 49 16.04 1.72 -2.95
N ARG A 50 16.49 2.95 -3.14
CA ARG A 50 17.00 3.36 -4.46
C ARG A 50 18.20 2.53 -4.89
N GLN A 51 19.10 2.25 -3.96
CA GLN A 51 20.26 1.42 -4.26
C GLN A 51 19.86 -0.02 -4.56
N LEU A 52 18.97 -0.59 -3.75
CA LEU A 52 18.53 -1.96 -3.93
C LEU A 52 17.74 -2.14 -5.22
N SER A 53 16.84 -1.24 -5.54
CA SER A 53 16.06 -1.33 -6.78
C SER A 53 16.96 -1.22 -8.00
N LYS A 54 17.93 -0.31 -7.96
CA LYS A 54 18.89 -0.16 -9.04
C LYS A 54 19.75 -1.41 -9.20
N GLN A 55 20.16 -2.01 -8.09
CA GLN A 55 20.92 -3.24 -8.10
C GLN A 55 20.14 -4.38 -8.75
N VAL A 56 18.88 -4.54 -8.37
CA VAL A 56 18.01 -5.58 -8.94
C VAL A 56 17.88 -5.38 -10.45
N LEU A 57 17.63 -4.15 -10.89
CA LEU A 57 17.50 -3.85 -12.31
C LEU A 57 18.80 -4.12 -13.07
N ASN A 58 19.93 -3.70 -12.51
CA ASN A 58 21.23 -3.91 -13.14
C ASN A 58 21.56 -5.40 -13.25
N GLU A 59 21.33 -6.16 -12.21
CA GLU A 59 21.62 -7.61 -12.19
C GLU A 59 20.75 -8.39 -13.17
N SER A 60 19.55 -7.90 -13.44
CA SER A 60 18.65 -8.50 -14.42
C SER A 60 18.87 -7.98 -15.84
N PHE A 61 19.84 -7.09 -16.03
CA PHE A 61 20.09 -6.41 -17.29
C PHE A 61 18.87 -5.66 -17.80
N TYR A 62 18.05 -5.13 -16.86
CA TYR A 62 16.82 -4.41 -17.16
C TYR A 62 15.84 -5.23 -18.00
N VAL A 63 15.77 -6.53 -17.72
CA VAL A 63 14.84 -7.43 -18.40
C VAL A 63 13.68 -7.76 -17.46
N CYS A 64 12.45 -7.56 -17.93
CA CYS A 64 11.25 -7.91 -17.16
C CYS A 64 11.23 -9.41 -16.92
N LYS A 65 11.03 -9.78 -15.66
CA LYS A 65 11.02 -11.18 -15.26
C LYS A 65 9.86 -11.97 -15.86
N ARG A 66 8.76 -11.29 -16.17
CA ARG A 66 7.55 -11.95 -16.67
C ARG A 66 7.49 -12.05 -18.18
N CYS A 67 7.77 -10.97 -18.88
CA CYS A 67 7.56 -10.93 -20.34
C CYS A 67 8.87 -10.85 -21.13
N GLY A 68 9.99 -10.59 -20.49
CA GLY A 68 11.28 -10.51 -21.19
C GLY A 68 11.53 -9.18 -21.88
N GLU A 69 10.60 -8.24 -21.82
CA GLU A 69 10.79 -6.90 -22.37
C GLU A 69 11.61 -6.05 -21.40
N ASP A 70 11.85 -4.79 -21.74
CA ASP A 70 12.64 -3.90 -20.90
C ASP A 70 11.92 -3.67 -19.55
N ALA A 71 12.64 -3.90 -18.46
CA ALA A 71 12.13 -3.59 -17.14
C ALA A 71 12.38 -2.12 -16.81
N THR A 72 11.42 -1.47 -16.22
CA THR A 72 11.50 -0.07 -15.85
C THR A 72 11.44 0.15 -14.35
N LEU A 73 11.04 -0.86 -13.59
CA LEU A 73 10.88 -0.72 -12.16
C LEU A 73 11.18 -2.03 -11.43
N ALA A 74 11.47 -1.90 -10.15
CA ALA A 74 11.61 -3.04 -9.25
C ALA A 74 10.35 -3.15 -8.41
N ASP A 75 9.82 -4.36 -8.31
CA ASP A 75 8.55 -4.62 -7.64
C ASP A 75 8.74 -5.62 -6.51
N HIS A 76 7.91 -5.50 -5.47
CA HIS A 76 7.91 -6.45 -4.36
C HIS A 76 7.03 -7.64 -4.70
N ILE A 77 7.60 -8.84 -4.66
CA ILE A 77 6.85 -10.07 -4.93
C ILE A 77 5.71 -10.22 -3.92
N VAL A 78 6.04 -10.10 -2.62
CA VAL A 78 5.05 -9.96 -1.57
C VAL A 78 4.90 -8.47 -1.29
N PRO A 79 3.70 -7.89 -1.45
CA PRO A 79 3.52 -6.46 -1.27
C PRO A 79 3.97 -5.98 0.11
N ILE A 80 4.49 -4.77 0.17
CA ILE A 80 4.92 -4.15 1.44
C ILE A 80 3.78 -4.15 2.45
N LYS A 81 2.57 -3.91 1.99
CA LYS A 81 1.40 -3.88 2.87
C LYS A 81 1.14 -5.22 3.54
N VAL A 82 1.53 -6.30 2.90
CA VAL A 82 1.36 -7.65 3.43
C VAL A 82 2.48 -8.00 4.41
N ASP A 83 3.72 -7.65 4.05
CA ASP A 83 4.88 -7.97 4.88
C ASP A 83 5.90 -6.83 4.80
N TRP A 84 5.84 -5.95 5.77
CA TRP A 84 6.72 -4.80 5.87
C TRP A 84 8.19 -5.21 6.03
N GLU A 85 8.44 -6.32 6.72
CA GLU A 85 9.80 -6.77 7.00
C GLU A 85 10.57 -7.17 5.74
N LYS A 86 9.87 -7.55 4.70
CA LYS A 86 10.48 -7.96 3.44
C LYS A 86 10.73 -6.82 2.46
N ARG A 87 10.53 -5.59 2.87
CA ARG A 87 10.62 -4.45 1.95
C ARG A 87 12.02 -4.23 1.37
N LEU A 88 13.06 -4.64 2.09
CA LEU A 88 14.45 -4.55 1.63
C LEU A 88 15.09 -5.92 1.42
N ASP A 89 14.29 -6.97 1.35
CA ASP A 89 14.78 -8.31 1.07
C ASP A 89 14.92 -8.47 -0.46
N LYS A 90 16.15 -8.56 -0.92
CA LYS A 90 16.43 -8.67 -2.35
C LYS A 90 15.72 -9.86 -3.00
N ALA A 91 15.55 -10.97 -2.27
CA ALA A 91 14.86 -12.14 -2.78
C ALA A 91 13.37 -11.89 -3.03
N ASN A 92 12.83 -10.84 -2.40
CA ASN A 92 11.43 -10.44 -2.55
C ASN A 92 11.25 -9.34 -3.61
N ILE A 93 12.27 -9.03 -4.38
CA ILE A 93 12.22 -7.92 -5.34
C ILE A 93 12.52 -8.45 -6.73
N GLN A 94 11.75 -8.03 -7.71
CA GLN A 94 11.87 -8.48 -9.08
C GLN A 94 11.79 -7.31 -10.06
N PRO A 95 12.47 -7.40 -11.22
CA PRO A 95 12.35 -6.39 -12.26
C PRO A 95 11.10 -6.62 -13.09
N LEU A 96 10.32 -5.57 -13.33
CA LEU A 96 9.12 -5.64 -14.14
C LEU A 96 9.03 -4.43 -15.08
N CYS A 97 8.35 -4.62 -16.20
CA CYS A 97 7.91 -3.51 -17.03
C CYS A 97 6.59 -2.97 -16.48
N GLU A 98 6.18 -1.78 -16.97
CA GLU A 98 4.95 -1.17 -16.47
C GLU A 98 3.72 -2.04 -16.70
N ALA A 99 3.62 -2.68 -17.86
CA ALA A 99 2.47 -3.52 -18.18
C ALA A 99 2.36 -4.72 -17.23
N CYS A 100 3.47 -5.41 -17.00
CA CYS A 100 3.48 -6.56 -16.10
C CYS A 100 3.26 -6.13 -14.65
N HIS A 101 3.76 -4.96 -14.27
CA HIS A 101 3.51 -4.40 -12.94
C HIS A 101 2.03 -4.13 -12.72
N ALA A 102 1.34 -3.58 -13.72
CA ALA A 102 -0.10 -3.33 -13.61
C ALA A 102 -0.88 -4.64 -13.43
N VAL A 103 -0.52 -5.66 -14.18
CA VAL A 103 -1.16 -6.99 -14.06
C VAL A 103 -0.91 -7.57 -12.67
N LYS A 104 0.33 -7.49 -12.20
CA LYS A 104 0.68 -8.01 -10.88
C LYS A 104 -0.07 -7.27 -9.77
N THR A 105 -0.24 -5.96 -9.91
CA THR A 105 -0.99 -5.18 -8.92
C THR A 105 -2.42 -5.72 -8.78
N GLN A 106 -3.07 -6.05 -9.89
CA GLN A 106 -4.40 -6.63 -9.85
C GLN A 106 -4.41 -8.03 -9.24
N GLU A 107 -3.41 -8.83 -9.55
CA GLU A 107 -3.25 -10.15 -8.95
C GLU A 107 -3.05 -10.06 -7.44
N ASP A 108 -2.23 -9.11 -6.99
CA ASP A 108 -1.98 -8.92 -5.56
C ASP A 108 -3.24 -8.52 -4.82
N LYS A 109 -4.05 -7.64 -5.41
CA LYS A 109 -5.32 -7.25 -4.80
C LYS A 109 -6.22 -8.45 -4.58
N ARG A 110 -6.24 -9.38 -5.53
CA ARG A 110 -7.03 -10.60 -5.45
C ARG A 110 -6.45 -11.59 -4.47
N ASN A 111 -5.14 -11.84 -4.58
CA ASN A 111 -4.47 -12.89 -3.80
C ASN A 111 -4.31 -12.55 -2.33
N PHE A 112 -4.15 -11.26 -2.02
CA PHE A 112 -3.92 -10.81 -0.64
C PHE A 112 -5.08 -10.00 -0.08
N ASN A 113 -6.18 -9.90 -0.79
CA ASN A 113 -7.36 -9.17 -0.32
C ASN A 113 -7.07 -7.68 -0.07
N LEU A 114 -6.37 -7.04 -0.95
CA LEU A 114 -6.00 -5.63 -0.79
C LEU A 114 -7.02 -4.64 -1.32
#